data_05abfad7870a8c4fa723d18c57365983
#
_entry.id   05abfad7870a8c4fa723d18c57365983
#
_cell.length_a   1.000
_cell.length_b   1.000
_cell.length_c   1.000
_cell.angle_alpha   90.00
_cell.angle_beta   90.00
_cell.angle_gamma   90.00
#
_symmetry.space_group_name_H-M   'P 1'
#
loop_
_entity.id
_entity.type
_entity.pdbx_description
1 polymer ?
#
loop_
_entity_poly.entity_id
_entity_poly.type
_entity_poly.pdbx_seq_one_letter_code
_entity_poly.pdbx_strand_id
1 'polypeptide(L)'
;TAAMSFHYSGKSHSLLLEEGIRNIFDKFNIQIIAVVDAHFDPELQSKQLRSLKLLEPDILISIPTDTKITSQAYHEIASGKTKMIFMSNIPNGFKANDYVSCISVNERSHGRNIGRGLGENLRKMHLTNVGMMKHQSEDFYATRQRDSAAEQIIVEEFPELKICDTKTFVKAEETYELTKQMLEEHPQIEGIYVSWDAPAKYVLNALTDMGREDVIVSTGDLEYNIALNLARGGMVKAIS
;
A
#
# COMPACT_ATOMS: atom_id res chain seq x y z
N THR A 1 -11.51 17.16 -21.35
CA THR A 1 -12.26 16.70 -20.15
C THR A 1 -11.58 15.51 -19.52
N ALA A 2 -11.68 15.39 -18.18
CA ALA A 2 -11.10 14.27 -17.45
C ALA A 2 -12.08 13.73 -16.39
N ALA A 3 -11.97 12.43 -16.11
CA ALA A 3 -12.61 11.79 -14.99
C ALA A 3 -11.56 11.10 -14.10
N MET A 4 -11.87 10.94 -12.83
CA MET A 4 -11.02 10.22 -11.87
C MET A 4 -11.81 9.14 -11.16
N SER A 5 -11.19 7.96 -10.98
CA SER A 5 -11.76 6.83 -10.24
C SER A 5 -10.76 6.32 -9.23
N PHE A 6 -11.05 6.51 -7.96
CA PHE A 6 -10.20 6.10 -6.84
C PHE A 6 -10.71 4.83 -6.18
N HIS A 7 -9.80 3.98 -5.72
CA HIS A 7 -10.12 2.82 -4.90
C HIS A 7 -10.68 3.23 -3.53
N TYR A 8 -10.16 4.36 -2.99
CA TYR A 8 -10.61 5.00 -1.76
C TYR A 8 -10.03 6.42 -1.68
N SER A 9 -10.87 7.44 -1.52
CA SER A 9 -10.46 8.86 -1.47
C SER A 9 -10.36 9.44 -0.04
N GLY A 10 -10.79 8.72 0.97
CA GLY A 10 -10.86 9.22 2.36
C GLY A 10 -9.54 9.19 3.14
N LYS A 11 -8.40 8.83 2.53
CA LYS A 11 -7.08 8.81 3.21
C LYS A 11 -6.15 9.88 2.67
N SER A 12 -5.20 10.32 3.52
CA SER A 12 -4.25 11.39 3.24
C SER A 12 -3.53 11.22 1.90
N HIS A 13 -3.08 10.01 1.57
CA HIS A 13 -2.41 9.73 0.29
C HIS A 13 -3.31 10.03 -0.91
N SER A 14 -4.54 9.50 -0.94
CA SER A 14 -5.47 9.71 -2.06
C SER A 14 -5.92 11.17 -2.18
N LEU A 15 -6.07 11.87 -1.05
CA LEU A 15 -6.40 13.31 -1.04
C LEU A 15 -5.28 14.15 -1.63
N LEU A 16 -4.03 13.91 -1.23
CA LEU A 16 -2.85 14.61 -1.77
C LEU A 16 -2.68 14.34 -3.26
N LEU A 17 -2.96 13.12 -3.68
CA LEU A 17 -2.91 12.70 -5.07
C LEU A 17 -3.97 13.44 -5.91
N GLU A 18 -5.21 13.45 -5.43
CA GLU A 18 -6.30 14.17 -6.09
C GLU A 18 -6.01 15.67 -6.17
N GLU A 19 -5.54 16.28 -5.09
CA GLU A 19 -5.15 17.70 -5.06
C GLU A 19 -4.02 17.99 -6.06
N GLY A 20 -3.00 17.13 -6.11
CA GLY A 20 -1.91 17.26 -7.09
C GLY A 20 -2.40 17.20 -8.53
N ILE A 21 -3.30 16.26 -8.84
CA ILE A 21 -3.90 16.13 -10.17
C ILE A 21 -4.73 17.37 -10.52
N ARG A 22 -5.58 17.84 -9.60
CA ARG A 22 -6.39 19.06 -9.81
C ARG A 22 -5.51 20.28 -10.09
N ASN A 23 -4.45 20.49 -9.31
CA ASN A 23 -3.51 21.59 -9.50
C ASN A 23 -2.82 21.57 -10.86
N ILE A 24 -2.52 20.38 -11.41
CA ILE A 24 -1.95 20.25 -12.75
C ILE A 24 -3.02 20.49 -13.82
N PHE A 25 -4.22 19.94 -13.64
CA PHE A 25 -5.31 20.09 -14.61
C PHE A 25 -5.74 21.55 -14.75
N ASP A 26 -5.79 22.30 -13.65
CA ASP A 26 -6.06 23.75 -13.67
C ASP A 26 -5.03 24.51 -14.51
N LYS A 27 -3.73 24.17 -14.39
CA LYS A 27 -2.66 24.81 -15.20
C LYS A 27 -2.80 24.56 -16.71
N PHE A 28 -3.39 23.43 -17.08
CA PHE A 28 -3.59 23.03 -18.48
C PHE A 28 -5.01 23.25 -18.97
N ASN A 29 -5.89 23.89 -18.18
CA ASN A 29 -7.30 24.09 -18.48
C ASN A 29 -8.05 22.78 -18.81
N ILE A 30 -7.73 21.70 -18.08
CA ILE A 30 -8.41 20.41 -18.20
C ILE A 30 -9.56 20.38 -17.21
N GLN A 31 -10.78 20.30 -17.74
CA GLN A 31 -11.98 20.24 -16.91
C GLN A 31 -12.17 18.84 -16.33
N ILE A 32 -12.28 18.72 -15.00
CA ILE A 32 -12.69 17.50 -14.32
C ILE A 32 -14.22 17.43 -14.32
N ILE A 33 -14.78 16.42 -14.98
CA ILE A 33 -16.23 16.25 -15.12
C ILE A 33 -16.82 15.26 -14.13
N ALA A 34 -16.01 14.38 -13.56
CA ALA A 34 -16.42 13.43 -12.52
C ALA A 34 -15.24 12.94 -11.68
N VAL A 35 -15.50 12.71 -10.39
CA VAL A 35 -14.61 12.00 -9.47
C VAL A 35 -15.47 10.98 -8.73
N VAL A 36 -15.03 9.73 -8.71
CA VAL A 36 -15.74 8.65 -8.02
C VAL A 36 -14.82 7.92 -7.06
N ASP A 37 -15.39 7.47 -5.94
CA ASP A 37 -14.73 6.71 -4.89
C ASP A 37 -15.38 5.33 -4.76
N ALA A 38 -14.59 4.29 -4.84
CA ALA A 38 -15.08 2.91 -4.75
C ALA A 38 -15.19 2.39 -3.31
N HIS A 39 -14.67 3.12 -2.32
CA HIS A 39 -14.68 2.68 -0.91
C HIS A 39 -14.12 1.26 -0.70
N PHE A 40 -13.09 0.88 -1.47
CA PHE A 40 -12.52 -0.47 -1.56
C PHE A 40 -13.49 -1.55 -2.05
N ASP A 41 -14.62 -1.18 -2.67
CA ASP A 41 -15.57 -2.12 -3.28
C ASP A 41 -15.34 -2.20 -4.80
N PRO A 42 -14.79 -3.32 -5.33
CA PRO A 42 -14.49 -3.46 -6.75
C PRO A 42 -15.75 -3.58 -7.62
N GLU A 43 -16.85 -4.07 -7.07
CA GLU A 43 -18.11 -4.13 -7.79
C GLU A 43 -18.73 -2.73 -7.93
N LEU A 44 -18.63 -1.91 -6.87
CA LEU A 44 -19.02 -0.50 -6.94
C LEU A 44 -18.15 0.23 -7.97
N GLN A 45 -16.81 0.03 -7.96
CA GLN A 45 -15.94 0.65 -8.95
C GLN A 45 -16.32 0.24 -10.38
N SER A 46 -16.62 -1.03 -10.61
CA SER A 46 -17.03 -1.52 -11.93
C SER A 46 -18.31 -0.84 -12.43
N LYS A 47 -19.30 -0.60 -11.54
CA LYS A 47 -20.51 0.16 -11.86
C LYS A 47 -20.21 1.64 -12.15
N GLN A 48 -19.37 2.25 -11.32
CA GLN A 48 -18.94 3.64 -11.50
C GLN A 48 -18.20 3.84 -12.82
N LEU A 49 -17.29 2.93 -13.19
CA LEU A 49 -16.55 2.97 -14.45
C LEU A 49 -17.49 2.91 -15.67
N ARG A 50 -18.51 2.07 -15.62
CA ARG A 50 -19.53 2.03 -16.69
C ARG A 50 -20.33 3.34 -16.79
N SER A 51 -20.60 3.98 -15.65
CA SER A 51 -21.23 5.31 -15.65
C SER A 51 -20.29 6.38 -16.20
N LEU A 52 -19.00 6.35 -15.86
CA LEU A 52 -18.00 7.27 -16.40
C LEU A 52 -17.82 7.09 -17.92
N LYS A 53 -17.92 5.86 -18.43
CA LYS A 53 -17.89 5.59 -19.87
C LYS A 53 -18.97 6.37 -20.63
N LEU A 54 -20.17 6.50 -20.05
CA LEU A 54 -21.27 7.24 -20.68
C LEU A 54 -21.02 8.76 -20.75
N LEU A 55 -20.13 9.29 -19.92
CA LEU A 55 -19.72 10.70 -19.96
C LEU A 55 -18.67 10.97 -21.04
N GLU A 56 -18.08 9.93 -21.62
CA GLU A 56 -17.03 9.99 -22.66
C GLU A 56 -15.90 10.97 -22.32
N PRO A 57 -15.25 10.89 -21.14
CA PRO A 57 -14.11 11.77 -20.83
C PRO A 57 -12.97 11.52 -21.80
N ASP A 58 -12.21 12.56 -22.15
CA ASP A 58 -10.99 12.40 -22.96
C ASP A 58 -9.92 11.60 -22.20
N ILE A 59 -9.85 11.80 -20.87
CA ILE A 59 -8.87 11.17 -19.97
C ILE A 59 -9.61 10.53 -18.78
N LEU A 60 -9.22 9.30 -18.44
CA LEU A 60 -9.55 8.66 -17.17
C LEU A 60 -8.26 8.39 -16.39
N ILE A 61 -8.13 9.01 -15.20
CA ILE A 61 -7.10 8.65 -14.22
C ILE A 61 -7.74 7.71 -13.21
N SER A 62 -7.12 6.54 -12.99
CA SER A 62 -7.74 5.56 -12.11
C SER A 62 -6.75 4.75 -11.29
N ILE A 63 -7.16 4.44 -10.05
CA ILE A 63 -6.54 3.42 -9.20
C ILE A 63 -7.50 2.23 -9.14
N PRO A 64 -7.19 1.11 -9.79
CA PRO A 64 -8.03 -0.10 -9.70
C PRO A 64 -8.11 -0.61 -8.26
N THR A 65 -9.32 -0.85 -7.76
CA THR A 65 -9.56 -1.45 -6.43
C THR A 65 -9.14 -2.92 -6.41
N ASP A 66 -9.42 -3.61 -7.50
CA ASP A 66 -9.07 -5.00 -7.75
C ASP A 66 -8.76 -5.17 -9.23
N THR A 67 -7.59 -5.74 -9.54
CA THR A 67 -7.13 -5.83 -10.93
C THR A 67 -7.87 -6.86 -11.76
N LYS A 68 -8.53 -7.83 -11.14
CA LYS A 68 -9.27 -8.91 -11.79
C LYS A 68 -10.75 -8.55 -11.94
N ILE A 69 -11.39 -8.17 -10.83
CA ILE A 69 -12.86 -7.90 -10.82
C ILE A 69 -13.19 -6.68 -11.68
N THR A 70 -12.37 -5.62 -11.59
CA THR A 70 -12.62 -4.38 -12.36
C THR A 70 -12.16 -4.46 -13.82
N SER A 71 -11.39 -5.49 -14.19
CA SER A 71 -10.77 -5.62 -15.52
C SER A 71 -11.74 -5.42 -16.68
N GLN A 72 -12.91 -6.10 -16.64
CA GLN A 72 -13.87 -6.00 -17.72
C GLN A 72 -14.40 -4.58 -17.92
N ALA A 73 -14.71 -3.85 -16.83
CA ALA A 73 -15.20 -2.48 -16.91
C ALA A 73 -14.17 -1.54 -17.54
N TYR A 74 -12.88 -1.73 -17.24
CA TYR A 74 -11.80 -0.98 -17.88
C TYR A 74 -11.65 -1.34 -19.36
N HIS A 75 -11.77 -2.60 -19.75
CA HIS A 75 -11.74 -2.99 -21.17
C HIS A 75 -12.93 -2.39 -21.96
N GLU A 76 -14.09 -2.26 -21.33
CA GLU A 76 -15.25 -1.59 -21.93
C GLU A 76 -14.95 -0.09 -22.21
N ILE A 77 -14.17 0.59 -21.36
CA ILE A 77 -13.71 1.97 -21.59
C ILE A 77 -12.63 2.01 -22.68
N ALA A 78 -11.66 1.08 -22.64
CA ALA A 78 -10.56 0.99 -23.60
C ALA A 78 -11.04 0.81 -25.05
N SER A 79 -12.23 0.21 -25.25
CA SER A 79 -12.84 0.10 -26.57
C SER A 79 -13.33 1.42 -27.17
N GLY A 80 -13.34 2.49 -26.38
CA GLY A 80 -13.75 3.84 -26.78
C GLY A 80 -12.58 4.77 -27.11
N LYS A 81 -12.83 6.08 -26.97
CA LYS A 81 -11.82 7.14 -27.23
C LYS A 81 -11.06 7.58 -25.98
N THR A 82 -11.56 7.28 -24.81
CA THR A 82 -11.00 7.68 -23.52
C THR A 82 -9.58 7.14 -23.34
N LYS A 83 -8.63 8.03 -23.07
CA LYS A 83 -7.25 7.68 -22.76
C LYS A 83 -7.14 7.39 -21.26
N MET A 84 -6.56 6.24 -20.90
CA MET A 84 -6.42 5.83 -19.51
C MET A 84 -5.01 6.03 -18.99
N ILE A 85 -4.91 6.57 -17.78
CA ILE A 85 -3.71 6.63 -16.97
C ILE A 85 -4.00 5.86 -15.69
N PHE A 86 -3.27 4.79 -15.47
CA PHE A 86 -3.39 4.03 -14.24
C PHE A 86 -2.40 4.52 -13.19
N MET A 87 -2.78 4.36 -11.94
CA MET A 87 -1.93 4.63 -10.79
C MET A 87 -1.87 3.37 -9.93
N SER A 88 -0.67 3.05 -9.45
CA SER A 88 -0.33 1.87 -8.65
C SER A 88 -0.52 0.52 -9.35
N ASN A 89 -1.68 0.23 -9.90
CA ASN A 89 -2.01 -1.08 -10.47
C ASN A 89 -2.57 -0.97 -11.90
N ILE A 90 -2.33 -2.01 -12.71
CA ILE A 90 -2.90 -2.15 -14.06
C ILE A 90 -3.92 -3.29 -14.02
N PRO A 91 -5.14 -3.11 -14.56
CA PRO A 91 -6.13 -4.18 -14.64
C PRO A 91 -5.62 -5.39 -15.43
N ASN A 92 -6.05 -6.58 -15.05
CA ASN A 92 -5.66 -7.82 -15.72
C ASN A 92 -6.02 -7.79 -17.21
N GLY A 93 -5.14 -8.38 -18.03
CA GLY A 93 -5.33 -8.47 -19.48
C GLY A 93 -4.94 -7.21 -20.27
N PHE A 94 -4.64 -6.09 -19.62
CA PHE A 94 -4.14 -4.89 -20.30
C PHE A 94 -2.70 -5.06 -20.77
N LYS A 95 -2.42 -4.59 -21.98
CA LYS A 95 -1.09 -4.52 -22.57
C LYS A 95 -0.63 -3.07 -22.66
N ALA A 96 0.66 -2.85 -22.87
CA ALA A 96 1.27 -1.52 -22.90
C ALA A 96 0.61 -0.53 -23.90
N ASN A 97 -0.07 -1.03 -24.93
CA ASN A 97 -0.77 -0.19 -25.93
C ASN A 97 -2.21 0.13 -25.55
N ASP A 98 -2.76 -0.48 -24.49
CA ASP A 98 -4.17 -0.31 -24.11
C ASP A 98 -4.39 0.89 -23.18
N TYR A 99 -3.30 1.51 -22.68
CA TYR A 99 -3.32 2.69 -21.81
C TYR A 99 -2.15 3.62 -22.12
N VAL A 100 -2.21 4.87 -21.66
CA VAL A 100 -1.16 5.88 -21.91
C VAL A 100 0.04 5.68 -21.02
N SER A 101 -0.20 5.48 -19.71
CA SER A 101 0.86 5.33 -18.71
C SER A 101 0.32 4.64 -17.46
N CYS A 102 1.23 4.04 -16.70
CA CYS A 102 1.01 3.65 -15.32
C CYS A 102 2.05 4.34 -14.44
N ILE A 103 1.58 5.09 -13.44
CA ILE A 103 2.41 5.77 -12.45
C ILE A 103 2.35 4.95 -11.18
N SER A 104 3.48 4.41 -10.76
CA SER A 104 3.57 3.58 -9.55
C SER A 104 4.90 3.81 -8.84
N VAL A 105 4.92 3.53 -7.54
CA VAL A 105 6.15 3.39 -6.78
C VAL A 105 6.85 2.10 -7.22
N ASN A 106 8.16 2.07 -7.15
CA ASN A 106 8.89 0.81 -7.28
C ASN A 106 8.73 -0.02 -6.01
N GLU A 107 7.63 -0.78 -5.95
CA GLU A 107 7.22 -1.53 -4.76
C GLU A 107 8.27 -2.56 -4.31
N ARG A 108 9.00 -3.16 -5.25
CA ARG A 108 10.12 -4.06 -4.90
C ARG A 108 11.24 -3.30 -4.20
N SER A 109 11.65 -2.14 -4.71
CA SER A 109 12.66 -1.30 -4.04
C SER A 109 12.17 -0.80 -2.69
N HIS A 110 10.90 -0.40 -2.61
CA HIS A 110 10.26 0.03 -1.38
C HIS A 110 10.30 -1.08 -0.32
N GLY A 111 9.81 -2.29 -0.64
CA GLY A 111 9.88 -3.44 0.26
C GLY A 111 11.31 -3.81 0.67
N ARG A 112 12.25 -3.81 -0.28
CA ARG A 112 13.68 -4.06 0.02
C ARG A 112 14.23 -3.05 1.04
N ASN A 113 13.90 -1.78 0.90
CA ASN A 113 14.35 -0.74 1.84
C ASN A 113 13.76 -0.93 3.22
N ILE A 114 12.45 -1.26 3.34
CA ILE A 114 11.81 -1.53 4.63
C ILE A 114 12.46 -2.76 5.30
N GLY A 115 12.61 -3.86 4.55
CA GLY A 115 13.23 -5.09 5.06
C GLY A 115 14.68 -4.89 5.47
N ARG A 116 15.46 -4.15 4.64
CA ARG A 116 16.85 -3.80 4.97
C ARG A 116 16.93 -2.92 6.20
N GLY A 117 16.05 -1.89 6.31
CA GLY A 117 16.01 -1.02 7.48
C GLY A 117 15.71 -1.80 8.76
N LEU A 118 14.81 -2.80 8.72
CA LEU A 118 14.59 -3.69 9.85
C LEU A 118 15.83 -4.51 10.18
N GLY A 119 16.39 -5.17 9.16
CA GLY A 119 17.55 -6.05 9.33
C GLY A 119 18.78 -5.33 9.88
N GLU A 120 19.12 -4.15 9.35
CA GLU A 120 20.23 -3.34 9.83
C GLU A 120 20.07 -2.91 11.29
N ASN A 121 18.86 -2.49 11.70
CA ASN A 121 18.60 -2.10 13.08
C ASN A 121 18.66 -3.30 14.03
N LEU A 122 18.07 -4.44 13.69
CA LEU A 122 18.17 -5.67 14.49
C LEU A 122 19.62 -6.13 14.63
N ARG A 123 20.38 -6.18 13.53
CA ARG A 123 21.82 -6.53 13.54
C ARG A 123 22.62 -5.59 14.45
N LYS A 124 22.38 -4.27 14.36
CA LYS A 124 23.04 -3.27 15.21
C LYS A 124 22.73 -3.44 16.70
N MET A 125 21.54 -3.93 17.01
CA MET A 125 21.07 -4.18 18.38
C MET A 125 21.37 -5.60 18.86
N HIS A 126 21.99 -6.45 18.05
CA HIS A 126 22.23 -7.89 18.30
C HIS A 126 20.95 -8.69 18.55
N LEU A 127 19.87 -8.35 17.86
CA LEU A 127 18.57 -9.01 17.91
C LEU A 127 18.38 -9.86 16.65
N THR A 128 17.59 -10.96 16.74
CA THR A 128 17.55 -11.96 15.65
C THR A 128 16.13 -12.41 15.26
N ASN A 129 15.09 -12.12 16.05
CA ASN A 129 13.77 -12.71 15.87
C ASN A 129 12.80 -11.71 15.23
N VAL A 130 12.25 -12.09 14.09
CA VAL A 130 11.41 -11.22 13.23
C VAL A 130 10.00 -11.74 13.12
N GLY A 131 9.01 -10.84 13.24
CA GLY A 131 7.64 -11.03 12.80
C GLY A 131 7.38 -10.31 11.49
N MET A 132 6.54 -10.88 10.64
CA MET A 132 6.11 -10.28 9.38
C MET A 132 4.60 -10.00 9.43
N MET A 133 4.22 -8.72 9.28
CA MET A 133 2.83 -8.29 9.16
C MET A 133 2.56 -7.87 7.72
N LYS A 134 2.03 -8.79 6.91
CA LYS A 134 1.85 -8.65 5.47
C LYS A 134 0.41 -8.37 5.10
N HIS A 135 0.20 -7.63 4.02
CA HIS A 135 -1.13 -7.48 3.45
C HIS A 135 -1.56 -8.75 2.72
N GLN A 136 -2.71 -9.32 3.10
CA GLN A 136 -3.27 -10.46 2.39
C GLN A 136 -3.89 -9.97 1.09
N SER A 137 -3.15 -10.11 -0.02
CA SER A 137 -3.67 -9.65 -1.28
C SER A 137 -3.14 -10.48 -2.44
N GLU A 138 -3.92 -11.47 -2.82
CA GLU A 138 -3.71 -12.08 -4.13
C GLU A 138 -3.96 -11.07 -5.25
N ASP A 139 -4.81 -10.09 -5.00
CA ASP A 139 -5.33 -9.12 -5.97
C ASP A 139 -4.64 -7.75 -5.93
N PHE A 140 -3.90 -7.42 -4.85
CA PHE A 140 -3.11 -6.19 -4.75
C PHE A 140 -1.65 -6.42 -5.12
N TYR A 141 -1.36 -6.30 -6.39
CA TYR A 141 -0.01 -6.53 -6.92
C TYR A 141 1.07 -5.69 -6.22
N ALA A 142 0.79 -4.42 -5.93
CA ALA A 142 1.71 -3.49 -5.30
C ALA A 142 2.21 -4.00 -3.93
N THR A 143 1.31 -4.22 -2.98
CA THR A 143 1.68 -4.68 -1.63
C THR A 143 2.28 -6.08 -1.64
N ARG A 144 1.82 -6.97 -2.51
CA ARG A 144 2.43 -8.30 -2.69
C ARG A 144 3.90 -8.21 -3.14
N GLN A 145 4.23 -7.31 -4.08
CA GLN A 145 5.61 -7.09 -4.50
C GLN A 145 6.46 -6.50 -3.37
N ARG A 146 5.89 -5.57 -2.60
CA ARG A 146 6.54 -4.94 -1.44
C ARG A 146 6.86 -5.98 -0.37
N ASP A 147 5.86 -6.72 0.09
CA ASP A 147 5.99 -7.70 1.17
C ASP A 147 6.95 -8.86 0.80
N SER A 148 6.84 -9.37 -0.44
CA SER A 148 7.73 -10.40 -0.93
C SER A 148 9.18 -9.93 -1.03
N ALA A 149 9.40 -8.69 -1.46
CA ALA A 149 10.73 -8.12 -1.57
C ALA A 149 11.36 -7.83 -0.20
N ALA A 150 10.56 -7.42 0.80
CA ALA A 150 11.02 -7.25 2.18
C ALA A 150 11.44 -8.58 2.80
N GLU A 151 10.63 -9.62 2.65
CA GLU A 151 10.97 -10.97 3.12
C GLU A 151 12.23 -11.48 2.45
N GLN A 152 12.34 -11.34 1.13
CA GLN A 152 13.51 -11.77 0.37
C GLN A 152 14.80 -11.13 0.89
N ILE A 153 14.80 -9.82 1.14
CA ILE A 153 15.96 -9.10 1.68
C ILE A 153 16.33 -9.59 3.06
N ILE A 154 15.35 -9.81 3.96
CA ILE A 154 15.62 -10.33 5.30
C ILE A 154 16.32 -11.68 5.20
N VAL A 155 15.85 -12.58 4.34
CA VAL A 155 16.42 -13.91 4.18
C VAL A 155 17.82 -13.89 3.50
N GLU A 156 17.99 -13.05 2.46
CA GLU A 156 19.21 -13.05 1.65
C GLU A 156 20.37 -12.26 2.28
N GLU A 157 20.07 -11.07 2.85
CA GLU A 157 21.12 -10.16 3.35
C GLU A 157 21.36 -10.29 4.86
N PHE A 158 20.43 -10.92 5.59
CA PHE A 158 20.49 -11.06 7.06
C PHE A 158 20.24 -12.52 7.49
N PRO A 159 21.12 -13.46 7.08
CA PRO A 159 20.93 -14.89 7.36
C PRO A 159 20.93 -15.24 8.86
N GLU A 160 21.39 -14.34 9.72
CA GLU A 160 21.30 -14.48 11.17
C GLU A 160 19.91 -14.21 11.72
N LEU A 161 19.03 -13.55 10.95
CA LEU A 161 17.66 -13.27 11.36
C LEU A 161 16.76 -14.46 11.10
N LYS A 162 15.87 -14.72 12.04
CA LYS A 162 14.86 -15.77 11.96
C LYS A 162 13.47 -15.15 11.87
N ILE A 163 12.78 -15.39 10.78
CA ILE A 163 11.34 -15.09 10.68
C ILE A 163 10.60 -16.13 11.53
N CYS A 164 10.07 -15.70 12.66
CA CYS A 164 9.40 -16.55 13.65
C CYS A 164 7.94 -16.76 13.30
N ASP A 165 7.28 -15.72 12.77
CA ASP A 165 5.88 -15.76 12.40
C ASP A 165 5.57 -14.78 11.26
N THR A 166 4.51 -15.11 10.50
CA THR A 166 3.94 -14.24 9.48
C THR A 166 2.43 -14.22 9.63
N LYS A 167 1.88 -13.06 9.98
CA LYS A 167 0.44 -12.81 9.98
C LYS A 167 0.05 -12.02 8.74
N THR A 168 -1.15 -12.26 8.26
CA THR A 168 -1.72 -11.54 7.10
C THR A 168 -3.01 -10.84 7.49
N PHE A 169 -3.22 -9.64 6.96
CA PHE A 169 -4.39 -8.82 7.22
C PHE A 169 -5.01 -8.30 5.91
N VAL A 170 -6.29 -7.98 5.94
CA VAL A 170 -7.01 -7.30 4.86
C VAL A 170 -7.24 -5.84 5.23
N LYS A 171 -7.71 -5.58 6.44
CA LYS A 171 -7.96 -4.23 6.96
C LYS A 171 -6.87 -3.85 7.97
N ALA A 172 -6.42 -2.60 7.90
CA ALA A 172 -5.32 -2.12 8.75
C ALA A 172 -5.57 -2.33 10.26
N GLU A 173 -6.80 -2.14 10.71
CA GLU A 173 -7.19 -2.31 12.11
C GLU A 173 -7.03 -3.74 12.65
N GLU A 174 -7.10 -4.75 11.79
CA GLU A 174 -6.91 -6.16 12.18
C GLU A 174 -5.51 -6.40 12.75
N THR A 175 -4.53 -5.59 12.36
CA THR A 175 -3.14 -5.76 12.80
C THR A 175 -2.95 -5.54 14.30
N TYR A 176 -3.87 -4.88 14.99
CA TYR A 176 -3.84 -4.76 16.45
C TYR A 176 -3.95 -6.14 17.13
N GLU A 177 -5.02 -6.89 16.84
CA GLU A 177 -5.22 -8.22 17.42
C GLU A 177 -4.22 -9.24 16.86
N LEU A 178 -3.85 -9.15 15.57
CA LEU A 178 -2.85 -10.02 14.97
C LEU A 178 -1.46 -9.83 15.62
N THR A 179 -1.10 -8.61 16.03
CA THR A 179 0.15 -8.35 16.76
C THR A 179 0.13 -9.02 18.14
N LYS A 180 -0.97 -8.93 18.86
CA LYS A 180 -1.12 -9.59 20.17
C LYS A 180 -0.98 -11.09 20.03
N GLN A 181 -1.71 -11.72 19.09
CA GLN A 181 -1.60 -13.14 18.80
C GLN A 181 -0.16 -13.55 18.42
N MET A 182 0.49 -12.79 17.53
CA MET A 182 1.87 -13.03 17.12
C MET A 182 2.83 -13.07 18.31
N LEU A 183 2.71 -12.13 19.26
CA LEU A 183 3.60 -12.04 20.41
C LEU A 183 3.22 -12.99 21.54
N GLU A 184 1.96 -13.42 21.65
CA GLU A 184 1.55 -14.49 22.56
C GLU A 184 2.07 -15.85 22.09
N GLU A 185 2.02 -16.13 20.79
CA GLU A 185 2.53 -17.37 20.19
C GLU A 185 4.08 -17.38 20.10
N HIS A 186 4.68 -16.20 19.86
CA HIS A 186 6.11 -16.00 19.63
C HIS A 186 6.67 -14.83 20.46
N PRO A 187 6.74 -14.94 21.80
CA PRO A 187 7.17 -13.84 22.68
C PRO A 187 8.61 -13.40 22.47
N GLN A 188 9.42 -14.22 21.78
CA GLN A 188 10.81 -13.91 21.44
C GLN A 188 10.96 -12.93 20.27
N ILE A 189 9.87 -12.52 19.58
CA ILE A 189 9.95 -11.56 18.46
C ILE A 189 10.43 -10.21 19.00
N GLU A 190 11.44 -9.66 18.31
CA GLU A 190 12.18 -8.44 18.68
C GLU A 190 12.03 -7.34 17.62
N GLY A 191 11.60 -7.70 16.41
CA GLY A 191 11.32 -6.75 15.35
C GLY A 191 10.17 -7.18 14.45
N ILE A 192 9.35 -6.22 14.01
CA ILE A 192 8.20 -6.48 13.15
C ILE A 192 8.30 -5.64 11.87
N TYR A 193 8.26 -6.33 10.72
CA TYR A 193 7.99 -5.72 9.43
C TYR A 193 6.50 -5.45 9.31
N VAL A 194 6.12 -4.24 8.83
CA VAL A 194 4.73 -3.89 8.54
C VAL A 194 4.65 -3.26 7.16
N SER A 195 3.70 -3.68 6.35
CA SER A 195 3.61 -3.36 4.92
C SER A 195 3.55 -1.85 4.61
N TRP A 196 2.83 -1.04 5.43
CA TRP A 196 2.77 0.44 5.35
C TRP A 196 2.32 1.08 6.67
N ASP A 197 2.25 2.41 6.71
CA ASP A 197 2.02 3.23 7.90
C ASP A 197 0.68 2.99 8.63
N ALA A 198 -0.43 2.84 7.89
CA ALA A 198 -1.74 2.68 8.53
C ALA A 198 -1.85 1.41 9.40
N PRO A 199 -1.49 0.18 8.96
CA PRO A 199 -1.39 -0.97 9.83
C PRO A 199 -0.30 -0.81 10.91
N ALA A 200 0.83 -0.15 10.62
CA ALA A 200 1.88 0.07 11.61
C ALA A 200 1.38 0.84 12.83
N LYS A 201 0.46 1.77 12.66
CA LYS A 201 -0.17 2.49 13.78
C LYS A 201 -0.86 1.53 14.76
N TYR A 202 -1.59 0.56 14.27
CA TYR A 202 -2.29 -0.42 15.10
C TYR A 202 -1.31 -1.42 15.74
N VAL A 203 -0.24 -1.79 15.02
CA VAL A 203 0.87 -2.58 15.59
C VAL A 203 1.49 -1.85 16.76
N LEU A 204 1.83 -0.56 16.63
CA LEU A 204 2.41 0.25 17.70
C LEU A 204 1.47 0.36 18.92
N ASN A 205 0.17 0.53 18.69
CA ASN A 205 -0.81 0.54 19.78
C ASN A 205 -0.83 -0.79 20.53
N ALA A 206 -0.86 -1.92 19.81
CA ALA A 206 -0.83 -3.25 20.43
C ALA A 206 0.46 -3.48 21.25
N LEU A 207 1.62 -3.08 20.71
CA LEU A 207 2.91 -3.17 21.41
C LEU A 207 2.89 -2.35 22.71
N THR A 208 2.37 -1.13 22.65
CA THR A 208 2.25 -0.26 23.83
C THR A 208 1.33 -0.89 24.89
N ASP A 209 0.14 -1.36 24.49
CA ASP A 209 -0.84 -1.97 25.40
C ASP A 209 -0.34 -3.27 26.04
N MET A 210 0.55 -4.00 25.35
CA MET A 210 1.22 -5.20 25.86
C MET A 210 2.48 -4.90 26.69
N GLY A 211 2.93 -3.64 26.77
CA GLY A 211 4.20 -3.26 27.40
C GLY A 211 5.44 -3.78 26.64
N ARG A 212 5.31 -4.05 25.31
CA ARG A 212 6.37 -4.57 24.44
C ARG A 212 7.04 -3.46 23.62
N GLU A 213 7.35 -2.34 24.27
CA GLU A 213 8.05 -1.22 23.64
C GLU A 213 9.55 -1.54 23.30
N ASP A 214 10.00 -2.73 23.69
CA ASP A 214 11.29 -3.33 23.31
C ASP A 214 11.31 -3.81 21.85
N VAL A 215 10.14 -4.08 21.25
CA VAL A 215 10.02 -4.56 19.86
C VAL A 215 10.14 -3.39 18.89
N ILE A 216 11.07 -3.48 17.94
CA ILE A 216 11.25 -2.47 16.91
C ILE A 216 10.34 -2.70 15.69
N VAL A 217 9.95 -1.62 15.02
CA VAL A 217 9.07 -1.67 13.84
C VAL A 217 9.75 -1.01 12.65
N SER A 218 9.64 -1.64 11.48
CA SER A 218 10.01 -1.03 10.20
C SER A 218 8.80 -1.08 9.26
N THR A 219 8.52 0.03 8.59
CA THR A 219 7.32 0.19 7.77
C THR A 219 7.55 1.06 6.53
N GLY A 220 6.59 1.11 5.63
CA GLY A 220 6.55 2.00 4.49
C GLY A 220 5.65 3.21 4.72
N ASP A 221 5.74 4.14 3.78
CA ASP A 221 4.98 5.39 3.73
C ASP A 221 5.22 6.33 4.93
N LEU A 222 4.93 7.61 4.75
CA LEU A 222 5.30 8.64 5.75
C LEU A 222 4.06 9.35 6.30
N GLU A 223 3.35 8.70 7.23
CA GLU A 223 2.29 9.35 8.02
C GLU A 223 2.92 10.09 9.20
N TYR A 224 2.29 11.21 9.60
CA TYR A 224 2.82 12.12 10.61
C TYR A 224 3.18 11.44 11.95
N ASN A 225 2.31 10.58 12.49
CA ASN A 225 2.55 9.95 13.80
C ASN A 225 3.64 8.89 13.72
N ILE A 226 3.75 8.17 12.59
CA ILE A 226 4.81 7.19 12.33
C ILE A 226 6.16 7.92 12.20
N ALA A 227 6.20 9.01 11.43
CA ALA A 227 7.40 9.85 11.32
C ALA A 227 7.82 10.45 12.67
N LEU A 228 6.85 10.90 13.47
CA LEU A 228 7.10 11.45 14.81
C LEU A 228 7.62 10.38 15.78
N ASN A 229 7.10 9.15 15.72
CA ASN A 229 7.59 8.03 16.53
C ASN A 229 9.06 7.74 16.19
N LEU A 230 9.44 7.67 14.91
CA LEU A 230 10.83 7.52 14.47
C LEU A 230 11.70 8.68 14.97
N ALA A 231 11.27 9.93 14.76
CA ALA A 231 12.03 11.12 15.11
C ALA A 231 12.30 11.24 16.63
N ARG A 232 11.41 10.72 17.46
CA ARG A 232 11.54 10.68 18.93
C ARG A 232 12.30 9.47 19.44
N GLY A 233 12.81 8.61 18.57
CA GLY A 233 13.53 7.40 18.96
C GLY A 233 12.62 6.28 19.49
N GLY A 234 11.33 6.32 19.18
CA GLY A 234 10.34 5.31 19.56
C GLY A 234 10.59 3.93 18.94
N MET A 235 9.56 3.09 18.91
CA MET A 235 9.63 1.72 18.37
C MET A 235 9.89 1.68 16.85
N VAL A 236 9.44 2.66 16.09
CA VAL A 236 9.75 2.75 14.65
C VAL A 236 11.22 3.08 14.48
N LYS A 237 11.96 2.25 13.73
CA LYS A 237 13.41 2.44 13.48
C LYS A 237 13.75 2.67 12.02
N ALA A 238 12.85 2.33 11.10
CA ALA A 238 13.03 2.63 9.67
C ALA A 238 11.67 2.86 8.98
N ILE A 239 11.69 3.80 8.03
CA ILE A 239 10.57 4.10 7.13
C ILE A 239 11.16 4.23 5.72
N SER A 240 10.49 3.67 4.71
CA SER A 240 10.87 3.82 3.30
C SER A 240 9.80 4.59 2.53
#